data_3fc5d5d9f75fcf3692046178849dacfa
#
_entry.id   3fc5d5d9f75fcf3692046178849dacfa
#
_cell.length_a   1.000
_cell.length_b   1.000
_cell.length_c   1.000
_cell.angle_alpha   90.00
_cell.angle_beta   90.00
_cell.angle_gamma   90.00
#
_symmetry.space_group_name_H-M   'P 1'
#
loop_
_entity.id
_entity.type
_entity.pdbx_description
1 polymer ?
#
loop_
_entity_poly.entity_id
_entity_poly.type
_entity_poly.pdbx_seq_one_letter_code
_entity_poly.pdbx_strand_id
1 'polypeptide(L)'
;MKIYTSKETKKIDSLAIKETAETGFTLMQSAAEFSLDVLVSEFNNVDEVLVFCGKGKNSGDGFLLASYAKEFGLSSIIVMCSPTKALKGVSKKAFNEAKSNGVKIINLNSLSKIKISKKAVLVDALIGTGLKGDLRNNIKEAILSL
;
A
#
# COMPACT_ATOMS: atom_id res chain seq x y z
N MET A 1 -9.50 -22.81 -7.31
CA MET A 1 -9.06 -21.80 -6.29
C MET A 1 -10.15 -21.69 -5.23
N LYS A 2 -9.82 -21.79 -3.93
CA LYS A 2 -10.78 -21.51 -2.85
C LYS A 2 -10.93 -20.00 -2.68
N ILE A 3 -12.17 -19.52 -2.62
CA ILE A 3 -12.49 -18.10 -2.35
C ILE A 3 -13.00 -17.99 -0.93
N TYR A 4 -12.48 -17.04 -0.18
CA TYR A 4 -12.83 -16.78 1.21
C TYR A 4 -13.52 -15.42 1.36
N THR A 5 -14.47 -15.33 2.28
CA THR A 5 -15.06 -14.04 2.68
C THR A 5 -14.05 -13.21 3.48
N SER A 6 -14.23 -11.89 3.52
CA SER A 6 -13.38 -11.00 4.35
C SER A 6 -13.33 -11.39 5.83
N LYS A 7 -14.39 -12.03 6.36
CA LYS A 7 -14.44 -12.54 7.74
C LYS A 7 -13.55 -13.77 7.92
N GLU A 8 -13.58 -14.68 6.96
CA GLU A 8 -12.75 -15.90 6.95
C GLU A 8 -11.27 -15.53 6.79
N THR A 9 -10.94 -14.63 5.85
CA THR A 9 -9.57 -14.16 5.68
C THR A 9 -9.02 -13.57 6.97
N LYS A 10 -9.77 -12.68 7.64
CA LYS A 10 -9.35 -12.13 8.94
C LYS A 10 -9.12 -13.19 10.01
N LYS A 11 -9.93 -14.25 10.00
CA LYS A 11 -9.76 -15.37 10.93
C LYS A 11 -8.49 -16.17 10.60
N ILE A 12 -8.22 -16.43 9.32
CA ILE A 12 -7.01 -17.10 8.85
C ILE A 12 -5.77 -16.32 9.27
N ASP A 13 -5.71 -15.01 8.99
CA ASP A 13 -4.62 -14.14 9.41
C ASP A 13 -4.37 -14.20 10.93
N SER A 14 -5.46 -14.16 11.71
CA SER A 14 -5.38 -14.21 13.18
C SER A 14 -4.85 -15.55 13.68
N LEU A 15 -5.19 -16.65 13.01
CA LEU A 15 -4.68 -17.99 13.34
C LEU A 15 -3.20 -18.10 12.95
N ALA A 16 -2.82 -17.67 11.76
CA ALA A 16 -1.44 -17.67 11.30
C ALA A 16 -0.53 -16.94 12.30
N ILE A 17 -0.91 -15.72 12.72
CA ILE A 17 -0.16 -14.93 13.73
C ILE A 17 0.00 -15.70 15.06
N LYS A 18 -1.03 -16.49 15.48
CA LYS A 18 -0.98 -17.23 16.74
C LYS A 18 -0.13 -18.50 16.64
N GLU A 19 -0.22 -19.21 15.53
CA GLU A 19 0.36 -20.54 15.36
C GLU A 19 1.83 -20.50 14.94
N THR A 20 2.22 -19.50 14.15
CA THR A 20 3.57 -19.41 13.58
C THR A 20 4.49 -18.46 14.33
N ALA A 21 4.02 -17.85 15.42
CA ALA A 21 4.71 -16.75 16.13
C ALA A 21 5.06 -15.55 15.19
N GLU A 22 4.50 -15.53 14.00
CA GLU A 22 4.68 -14.43 13.07
C GLU A 22 3.97 -13.18 13.60
N THR A 23 4.56 -12.04 13.29
CA THR A 23 3.92 -10.75 13.60
C THR A 23 3.00 -10.34 12.48
N GLY A 24 1.97 -9.54 12.77
CA GLY A 24 1.15 -8.94 11.70
C GLY A 24 1.98 -8.09 10.72
N PHE A 25 3.21 -7.74 11.08
CA PHE A 25 4.15 -7.06 10.18
C PHE A 25 4.77 -8.03 9.18
N THR A 26 5.14 -9.25 9.58
CA THR A 26 5.66 -10.29 8.68
C THR A 26 4.63 -10.66 7.60
N LEU A 27 3.36 -10.84 7.99
CA LEU A 27 2.28 -11.08 7.00
C LEU A 27 2.14 -9.90 6.02
N MET A 28 2.29 -8.66 6.51
CA MET A 28 2.27 -7.47 5.68
C MET A 28 3.45 -7.44 4.69
N GLN A 29 4.64 -7.85 5.12
CA GLN A 29 5.82 -7.99 4.25
C GLN A 29 5.56 -9.00 3.14
N SER A 30 5.10 -10.20 3.48
CA SER A 30 4.78 -11.24 2.48
C SER A 30 3.70 -10.80 1.49
N ALA A 31 2.69 -10.06 1.95
CA ALA A 31 1.65 -9.51 1.07
C ALA A 31 2.22 -8.47 0.10
N ALA A 32 3.14 -7.62 0.56
CA ALA A 32 3.78 -6.61 -0.27
C ALA A 32 4.76 -7.23 -1.29
N GLU A 33 5.53 -8.24 -0.89
CA GLU A 33 6.40 -9.03 -1.79
C GLU A 33 5.59 -9.67 -2.92
N PHE A 34 4.52 -10.39 -2.56
CA PHE A 34 3.62 -10.98 -3.56
C PHE A 34 3.01 -9.93 -4.50
N SER A 35 2.64 -8.77 -3.95
CA SER A 35 2.09 -7.67 -4.77
C SER A 35 3.13 -7.11 -5.75
N LEU A 36 4.40 -7.05 -5.37
CA LEU A 36 5.48 -6.67 -6.28
C LEU A 36 5.66 -7.72 -7.40
N ASP A 37 5.66 -9.01 -7.06
CA ASP A 37 5.77 -10.09 -8.04
C ASP A 37 4.66 -10.01 -9.09
N VAL A 38 3.41 -9.79 -8.64
CA VAL A 38 2.27 -9.59 -9.54
C VAL A 38 2.48 -8.34 -10.40
N LEU A 39 2.90 -7.23 -9.80
CA LEU A 39 3.11 -5.97 -10.51
C LEU A 39 4.13 -6.13 -11.65
N VAL A 40 5.27 -6.73 -11.37
CA VAL A 40 6.33 -6.88 -12.38
C VAL A 40 6.00 -7.95 -13.42
N SER A 41 5.20 -8.97 -13.08
CA SER A 41 4.77 -10.01 -14.02
C SER A 41 3.65 -9.57 -14.96
N GLU A 42 2.72 -8.77 -14.48
CA GLU A 42 1.52 -8.38 -15.24
C GLU A 42 1.72 -7.07 -16.03
N PHE A 43 2.59 -6.16 -15.57
CA PHE A 43 2.82 -4.87 -16.21
C PHE A 43 4.19 -4.81 -16.90
N ASN A 44 4.24 -5.19 -18.17
CA ASN A 44 5.44 -5.14 -18.98
C ASN A 44 5.97 -3.70 -19.13
N ASN A 45 7.28 -3.53 -18.91
CA ASN A 45 7.97 -2.23 -19.05
C ASN A 45 7.53 -1.13 -18.05
N VAL A 46 6.98 -1.51 -16.90
CA VAL A 46 6.76 -0.55 -15.80
C VAL A 46 8.11 0.07 -15.39
N ASP A 47 8.13 1.39 -15.20
CA ASP A 47 9.31 2.13 -14.74
C ASP A 47 9.02 2.97 -13.48
N GLU A 48 7.74 3.17 -13.17
CA GLU A 48 7.30 3.94 -12.01
C GLU A 48 6.07 3.34 -11.34
N VAL A 49 6.01 3.42 -10.01
CA VAL A 49 4.87 2.97 -9.22
C VAL A 49 4.39 4.12 -8.33
N LEU A 50 3.11 4.49 -8.46
CA LEU A 50 2.44 5.44 -7.58
C LEU A 50 1.49 4.69 -6.66
N VAL A 51 1.75 4.71 -5.36
CA VAL A 51 0.93 4.01 -4.36
C VAL A 51 0.11 5.01 -3.57
N PHE A 52 -1.20 4.99 -3.75
CA PHE A 52 -2.15 5.85 -3.04
C PHE A 52 -2.51 5.25 -1.69
N CYS A 53 -2.06 5.90 -0.62
CA CYS A 53 -2.15 5.36 0.73
C CYS A 53 -3.08 6.17 1.63
N GLY A 54 -3.99 5.46 2.31
CA GLY A 54 -4.80 5.99 3.40
C GLY A 54 -4.08 5.92 4.75
N LYS A 55 -4.78 5.44 5.80
CA LYS A 55 -4.23 5.31 7.17
C LYS A 55 -4.37 3.92 7.79
N GLY A 56 -4.95 2.96 7.07
CA GLY A 56 -5.27 1.61 7.56
C GLY A 56 -4.15 0.60 7.34
N LYS A 57 -4.44 -0.67 7.63
CA LYS A 57 -3.49 -1.77 7.38
C LYS A 57 -3.16 -1.92 5.90
N ASN A 58 -4.16 -1.79 5.02
CA ASN A 58 -3.95 -1.82 3.56
C ASN A 58 -2.89 -0.80 3.10
N SER A 59 -2.84 0.38 3.73
CA SER A 59 -1.78 1.35 3.45
C SER A 59 -0.41 0.88 3.92
N GLY A 60 -0.35 0.02 4.93
CA GLY A 60 0.89 -0.63 5.36
C GLY A 60 1.46 -1.53 4.27
N ASP A 61 0.60 -2.35 3.65
CA ASP A 61 0.97 -3.19 2.50
C ASP A 61 1.48 -2.30 1.35
N GLY A 62 0.78 -1.18 1.07
CA GLY A 62 1.18 -0.21 0.06
C GLY A 62 2.52 0.48 0.36
N PHE A 63 2.82 0.81 1.62
CA PHE A 63 4.11 1.40 1.99
C PHE A 63 5.28 0.43 1.75
N LEU A 64 5.11 -0.84 2.11
CA LEU A 64 6.11 -1.86 1.87
C LEU A 64 6.26 -2.17 0.38
N LEU A 65 5.16 -2.27 -0.36
CA LEU A 65 5.21 -2.42 -1.82
C LEU A 65 6.02 -1.28 -2.47
N ALA A 66 5.78 -0.03 -2.08
CA ALA A 66 6.54 1.11 -2.58
C ALA A 66 8.03 1.02 -2.25
N SER A 67 8.37 0.51 -1.05
CA SER A 67 9.74 0.28 -0.62
C SER A 67 10.42 -0.78 -1.49
N TYR A 68 9.78 -1.93 -1.65
CA TYR A 68 10.30 -3.07 -2.42
C TYR A 68 10.38 -2.76 -3.92
N ALA A 69 9.40 -2.02 -4.48
CA ALA A 69 9.47 -1.56 -5.85
C ALA A 69 10.70 -0.66 -6.10
N LYS A 70 11.02 0.21 -5.14
CA LYS A 70 12.24 1.03 -5.20
C LYS A 70 13.51 0.18 -5.10
N GLU A 71 13.58 -0.79 -4.21
CA GLU A 71 14.69 -1.72 -4.09
C GLU A 71 14.87 -2.56 -5.36
N PHE A 72 13.78 -2.91 -6.02
CA PHE A 72 13.76 -3.59 -7.32
C PHE A 72 14.29 -2.71 -8.47
N GLY A 73 14.40 -1.40 -8.25
CA GLY A 73 14.94 -0.45 -9.24
C GLY A 73 13.89 0.40 -9.95
N LEU A 74 12.62 0.34 -9.55
CA LEU A 74 11.55 1.18 -10.07
C LEU A 74 11.56 2.57 -9.42
N SER A 75 11.13 3.60 -10.13
CA SER A 75 10.72 4.85 -9.50
C SER A 75 9.51 4.59 -8.61
N SER A 76 9.54 5.03 -7.36
CA SER A 76 8.46 4.73 -6.42
C SER A 76 8.04 5.96 -5.66
N ILE A 77 6.72 6.24 -5.67
CA ILE A 77 6.13 7.42 -5.05
C ILE A 77 4.92 6.99 -4.20
N ILE A 78 4.94 7.36 -2.93
CA ILE A 78 3.78 7.24 -2.04
C ILE A 78 2.99 8.54 -2.09
N VAL A 79 1.71 8.44 -2.43
CA VAL A 79 0.75 9.56 -2.39
C VAL A 79 -0.11 9.42 -1.13
N MET A 80 0.15 10.27 -0.14
CA MET A 80 -0.58 10.27 1.12
C MET A 80 -1.95 10.94 0.97
N CYS A 81 -3.00 10.16 1.11
CA CYS A 81 -4.40 10.61 1.10
C CYS A 81 -4.97 10.79 2.52
N SER A 82 -4.14 10.62 3.54
CA SER A 82 -4.46 10.87 4.95
C SER A 82 -3.25 11.43 5.68
N PRO A 83 -3.45 12.23 6.74
CA PRO A 83 -2.33 12.75 7.53
C PRO A 83 -1.47 11.64 8.13
N THR A 84 -0.15 11.73 8.02
CA THR A 84 0.79 10.73 8.56
C THR A 84 0.69 10.53 10.07
N LYS A 85 0.26 11.56 10.82
CA LYS A 85 -0.02 11.49 12.26
C LYS A 85 -1.13 10.50 12.62
N ALA A 86 -1.97 10.11 11.65
CA ALA A 86 -3.04 9.14 11.85
C ALA A 86 -2.57 7.68 11.72
N LEU A 87 -1.34 7.44 11.26
CA LEU A 87 -0.75 6.11 11.15
C LEU A 87 -0.41 5.53 12.53
N LYS A 88 -0.74 4.24 12.73
CA LYS A 88 -0.53 3.53 14.00
C LYS A 88 -0.02 2.11 13.75
N GLY A 89 0.59 1.50 14.78
CA GLY A 89 0.99 0.10 14.78
C GLY A 89 1.86 -0.29 13.57
N VAL A 90 1.55 -1.42 12.97
CA VAL A 90 2.32 -2.00 11.85
C VAL A 90 2.35 -1.08 10.61
N SER A 91 1.27 -0.34 10.33
CA SER A 91 1.25 0.62 9.21
C SER A 91 2.20 1.79 9.43
N LYS A 92 2.37 2.23 10.69
CA LYS A 92 3.36 3.26 11.02
C LYS A 92 4.79 2.74 10.86
N LYS A 93 5.03 1.47 11.25
CA LYS A 93 6.33 0.81 11.04
C LYS A 93 6.66 0.72 9.55
N ALA A 94 5.72 0.23 8.73
CA ALA A 94 5.87 0.15 7.28
C ALA A 94 6.16 1.51 6.61
N PHE A 95 5.45 2.56 7.03
CA PHE A 95 5.71 3.92 6.56
C PHE A 95 7.13 4.40 6.89
N ASN A 96 7.60 4.15 8.10
CA ASN A 96 8.95 4.54 8.52
C ASN A 96 10.00 3.76 7.72
N GLU A 97 9.78 2.49 7.42
CA GLU A 97 10.67 1.67 6.58
C GLU A 97 10.75 2.24 5.16
N ALA A 98 9.61 2.49 4.50
CA ALA A 98 9.59 3.10 3.18
C ALA A 98 10.30 4.47 3.15
N LYS A 99 10.11 5.28 4.20
CA LYS A 99 10.79 6.56 4.35
C LYS A 99 12.31 6.40 4.50
N SER A 100 12.76 5.43 5.30
CA SER A 100 14.19 5.13 5.51
C SER A 100 14.85 4.63 4.23
N ASN A 101 14.12 3.86 3.41
CA ASN A 101 14.58 3.41 2.10
C ASN A 101 14.52 4.52 1.03
N GLY A 102 14.18 5.74 1.43
CA GLY A 102 14.20 6.92 0.58
C GLY A 102 13.11 6.95 -0.48
N VAL A 103 11.98 6.26 -0.27
CA VAL A 103 10.80 6.38 -1.14
C VAL A 103 10.30 7.81 -1.11
N LYS A 104 10.01 8.37 -2.28
CA LYS A 104 9.44 9.72 -2.39
C LYS A 104 8.01 9.73 -1.83
N ILE A 105 7.75 10.61 -0.87
CA ILE A 105 6.44 10.72 -0.23
C ILE A 105 5.87 12.12 -0.50
N ILE A 106 4.67 12.18 -1.05
CA ILE A 106 3.95 13.42 -1.32
C ILE A 106 2.55 13.38 -0.73
N ASN A 107 1.93 14.53 -0.56
CA ASN A 107 0.50 14.63 -0.25
C ASN A 107 -0.32 14.65 -1.55
N LEU A 108 -1.57 14.21 -1.51
CA LEU A 108 -2.47 14.19 -2.66
C LEU A 108 -2.52 15.54 -3.39
N ASN A 109 -2.60 16.65 -2.66
CA ASN A 109 -2.63 18.02 -3.22
C ASN A 109 -1.36 18.40 -4.00
N SER A 110 -0.29 17.63 -3.88
CA SER A 110 0.96 17.83 -4.60
C SER A 110 1.07 16.98 -5.87
N LEU A 111 0.09 16.12 -6.13
CA LEU A 111 0.12 15.18 -7.25
C LEU A 111 0.20 15.91 -8.60
N SER A 112 -0.57 16.99 -8.77
CA SER A 112 -0.56 17.80 -10.00
C SER A 112 0.76 18.54 -10.28
N LYS A 113 1.66 18.58 -9.28
CA LYS A 113 2.96 19.26 -9.39
C LYS A 113 4.10 18.35 -9.80
N ILE A 114 3.85 17.06 -9.94
CA ILE A 114 4.86 16.09 -10.36
C ILE A 114 4.56 15.57 -11.75
N LYS A 115 5.62 15.23 -12.46
CA LYS A 115 5.53 14.52 -13.73
C LYS A 115 5.47 13.03 -13.42
N ILE A 116 4.47 12.35 -13.95
CA ILE A 116 4.28 10.91 -13.84
C ILE A 116 4.72 10.26 -15.15
N SER A 117 5.39 9.11 -15.06
CA SER A 117 5.77 8.34 -16.24
C SER A 117 4.53 7.84 -16.99
N LYS A 118 4.63 7.75 -18.33
CA LYS A 118 3.59 7.11 -19.16
C LYS A 118 3.49 5.59 -18.93
N LYS A 119 4.49 5.00 -18.27
CA LYS A 119 4.57 3.60 -17.91
C LYS A 119 4.36 3.38 -16.40
N ALA A 120 3.80 4.36 -15.72
CA ALA A 120 3.51 4.26 -14.31
C ALA A 120 2.33 3.31 -14.06
N VAL A 121 2.46 2.50 -13.01
CA VAL A 121 1.35 1.73 -12.45
C VAL A 121 0.83 2.45 -11.22
N LEU A 122 -0.50 2.61 -11.18
CA LEU A 122 -1.21 3.22 -10.05
C LEU A 122 -1.73 2.10 -9.13
N VAL A 123 -1.37 2.17 -7.86
CA VAL A 123 -1.75 1.17 -6.86
C VAL A 123 -2.70 1.79 -5.83
N ASP A 124 -3.90 1.22 -5.71
CA ASP A 124 -4.86 1.58 -4.68
C ASP A 124 -4.57 0.85 -3.35
N ALA A 125 -4.01 1.58 -2.39
CA ALA A 125 -3.84 1.14 -1.00
C ALA A 125 -4.60 2.06 -0.02
N LEU A 126 -5.73 2.64 -0.46
CA LEU A 126 -6.49 3.62 0.31
C LEU A 126 -7.27 2.98 1.44
N ILE A 127 -8.04 1.93 1.12
CA ILE A 127 -8.99 1.28 2.02
C ILE A 127 -8.93 -0.23 1.80
N GLY A 128 -8.82 -0.98 2.89
CA GLY A 128 -9.00 -2.43 2.87
C GLY A 128 -10.45 -2.83 3.17
N THR A 129 -10.65 -4.10 3.49
CA THR A 129 -11.96 -4.72 3.81
C THR A 129 -12.63 -4.20 5.08
N GLY A 130 -12.09 -3.16 5.71
CA GLY A 130 -12.58 -2.57 6.96
C GLY A 130 -13.40 -1.30 6.78
N LEU A 131 -13.82 -0.93 5.55
CA LEU A 131 -14.66 0.23 5.33
C LEU A 131 -15.99 0.09 6.06
N LYS A 132 -16.33 1.10 6.85
CA LYS A 132 -17.64 1.26 7.50
C LYS A 132 -18.19 2.65 7.16
N GLY A 133 -19.41 2.70 6.62
CA GLY A 133 -20.07 3.93 6.20
C GLY A 133 -19.49 4.53 4.91
N ASP A 134 -19.74 5.81 4.69
CA ASP A 134 -19.37 6.53 3.48
C ASP A 134 -17.87 6.84 3.39
N LEU A 135 -17.40 6.96 2.15
CA LEU A 135 -16.05 7.41 1.86
C LEU A 135 -15.83 8.84 2.33
N ARG A 136 -14.72 9.09 3.00
CA ARG A 136 -14.31 10.46 3.35
C ARG A 136 -13.91 11.24 2.11
N ASN A 137 -14.12 12.57 2.12
CA ASN A 137 -13.87 13.42 0.96
C ASN A 137 -12.47 13.27 0.36
N ASN A 138 -11.43 13.23 1.20
CA ASN A 138 -10.04 13.05 0.75
C ASN A 138 -9.80 11.71 0.03
N ILE A 139 -10.55 10.67 0.40
CA ILE A 139 -10.47 9.36 -0.28
C ILE A 139 -11.25 9.41 -1.60
N LYS A 140 -12.42 10.08 -1.61
CA LYS A 140 -13.16 10.31 -2.87
C LYS A 140 -12.31 11.09 -3.88
N GLU A 141 -11.65 12.16 -3.45
CA GLU A 141 -10.73 12.94 -4.29
C GLU A 141 -9.56 12.08 -4.82
N ALA A 142 -8.99 11.22 -3.97
CA ALA A 142 -7.92 10.31 -4.40
C ALA A 142 -8.42 9.35 -5.49
N ILE A 143 -9.59 8.73 -5.32
CA ILE A 143 -10.17 7.81 -6.32
C ILE A 143 -10.45 8.52 -7.64
N LEU A 144 -10.93 9.76 -7.59
CA LEU A 144 -11.19 10.56 -8.79
C LEU A 144 -9.90 11.05 -9.48
N SER A 145 -8.76 10.94 -8.82
CA SER A 145 -7.44 11.31 -9.36
C SER A 145 -6.70 10.15 -10.02
N LEU A 146 -7.20 8.91 -9.80
CA LEU A 146 -6.69 7.69 -10.44
C LEU A 146 -7.21 7.56 -11.87
#